data_5fec03dc4aa2c8fa222c93db0efd03ed
#
_entry.id   5fec03dc4aa2c8fa222c93db0efd03ed
#
_cell.length_a   1.000
_cell.length_b   1.000
_cell.length_c   1.000
_cell.angle_alpha   90.00
_cell.angle_beta   90.00
_cell.angle_gamma   90.00
#
_symmetry.space_group_name_H-M   'P 1'
#
loop_
_entity.id
_entity.type
_entity.pdbx_description
1 polymer ?
#
loop_
_entity_poly.entity_id
_entity_poly.type
_entity_poly.pdbx_seq_one_letter_code
_entity_poly.pdbx_strand_id
1 'polypeptide(L)'
;MDAVITADVINSTKLSIEGEELVIKAVYDTFGDDSKLRTNVSESSFMITRGDSIQVELEDASKAFKTALLLKSAINKISLIGDNKTRPSIDVRIAIGIGRIGAKRTNVNESTGEAYTNSGRTLDSMKKYKRTLAIKTNNDELDAELETELKLLEVIMSGWKITSAEVIYWTLSGLNEIDISEKFKITQSAINQRKKTAGWGGIEPLLERFEELIRKGSEK
;
A
#
# COMPACT_ATOMS: atom_id res chain seq x y z
N MET A 1 18.99 2.28 2.47
CA MET A 1 18.03 3.27 3.02
C MET A 1 16.80 2.52 3.50
N ASP A 2 16.23 3.00 4.61
CA ASP A 2 15.02 2.42 5.19
C ASP A 2 13.78 3.19 4.72
N ALA A 3 12.61 2.61 4.93
CA ALA A 3 11.34 3.29 4.73
C ALA A 3 10.37 3.00 5.85
N VAL A 4 9.48 3.95 6.10
CA VAL A 4 8.31 3.79 6.97
C VAL A 4 7.07 4.12 6.16
N ILE A 5 6.12 3.19 6.16
CA ILE A 5 4.78 3.42 5.64
C ILE A 5 3.90 3.76 6.84
N THR A 6 3.23 4.89 6.78
CA THR A 6 2.20 5.28 7.75
C THR A 6 0.88 5.44 7.00
N ALA A 7 -0.16 4.77 7.47
CA ALA A 7 -1.44 4.77 6.79
C ALA A 7 -2.60 4.97 7.77
N ASP A 8 -3.69 5.58 7.31
CA ASP A 8 -4.95 5.70 8.04
C ASP A 8 -6.14 5.30 7.17
N VAL A 9 -7.09 4.60 7.76
CA VAL A 9 -8.33 4.22 7.09
C VAL A 9 -9.22 5.44 6.93
N ILE A 10 -9.66 5.71 5.71
CA ILE A 10 -10.48 6.88 5.38
C ILE A 10 -11.89 6.69 5.95
N ASN A 11 -12.37 7.68 6.72
CA ASN A 11 -13.67 7.64 7.40
C ASN A 11 -13.84 6.43 8.34
N SER A 12 -12.79 6.00 9.02
CA SER A 12 -12.79 4.88 9.97
C SER A 12 -13.93 4.97 11.00
N THR A 13 -14.24 6.16 11.48
CA THR A 13 -15.35 6.40 12.43
C THR A 13 -16.75 6.03 11.91
N LYS A 14 -16.90 5.76 10.62
CA LYS A 14 -18.16 5.31 9.98
C LYS A 14 -18.18 3.82 9.73
N LEU A 15 -17.08 3.11 9.98
CA LEU A 15 -17.04 1.67 9.82
C LEU A 15 -17.85 0.99 10.91
N SER A 16 -18.49 -0.10 10.54
CA SER A 16 -19.04 -1.04 11.53
C SER A 16 -17.90 -1.81 12.19
N ILE A 17 -18.18 -2.42 13.34
CA ILE A 17 -17.24 -3.32 14.04
C ILE A 17 -16.75 -4.42 13.07
N GLU A 18 -17.66 -5.01 12.27
CA GLU A 18 -17.30 -5.99 11.23
C GLU A 18 -16.31 -5.39 10.20
N GLY A 19 -16.52 -4.14 9.77
CA GLY A 19 -15.62 -3.47 8.84
C GLY A 19 -14.23 -3.25 9.42
N GLU A 20 -14.13 -2.87 10.70
CA GLU A 20 -12.85 -2.73 11.40
C GLU A 20 -12.13 -4.09 11.53
N GLU A 21 -12.83 -5.15 11.91
CA GLU A 21 -12.28 -6.50 11.99
C GLU A 21 -11.77 -6.99 10.63
N LEU A 22 -12.47 -6.70 9.53
CA LEU A 22 -12.03 -7.04 8.18
C LEU A 22 -10.77 -6.27 7.76
N VAL A 23 -10.63 -5.01 8.16
CA VAL A 23 -9.40 -4.23 7.93
C VAL A 23 -8.23 -4.86 8.68
N ILE A 24 -8.39 -5.11 9.98
CA ILE A 24 -7.36 -5.74 10.81
C ILE A 24 -6.95 -7.08 10.20
N LYS A 25 -7.93 -7.92 9.87
CA LYS A 25 -7.69 -9.20 9.23
C LYS A 25 -6.93 -9.05 7.90
N ALA A 26 -7.30 -8.11 7.04
CA ALA A 26 -6.63 -7.89 5.76
C ALA A 26 -5.16 -7.50 5.93
N VAL A 27 -4.82 -6.73 6.97
CA VAL A 27 -3.44 -6.37 7.28
C VAL A 27 -2.65 -7.59 7.76
N TYR A 28 -3.20 -8.38 8.71
CA TYR A 28 -2.54 -9.60 9.17
C TYR A 28 -2.43 -10.66 8.09
N ASP A 29 -3.45 -10.87 7.25
CA ASP A 29 -3.39 -11.77 6.09
C ASP A 29 -2.29 -11.35 5.09
N THR A 30 -1.92 -10.07 5.09
CA THR A 30 -0.91 -9.52 4.17
C THR A 30 0.50 -9.56 4.76
N PHE A 31 0.68 -9.21 6.03
CA PHE A 31 1.98 -8.97 6.65
C PHE A 31 2.29 -9.88 7.85
N GLY A 32 1.30 -10.57 8.43
CA GLY A 32 1.51 -11.47 9.56
C GLY A 32 2.38 -12.69 9.20
N ASP A 33 2.99 -13.31 10.19
CA ASP A 33 3.90 -14.46 10.02
C ASP A 33 3.19 -15.67 9.39
N ASP A 34 1.88 -15.83 9.63
CA ASP A 34 1.05 -16.85 8.98
C ASP A 34 0.65 -16.49 7.54
N SER A 35 1.05 -15.32 7.04
CA SER A 35 0.79 -14.89 5.67
C SER A 35 1.47 -15.82 4.68
N LYS A 36 0.68 -16.40 3.78
CA LYS A 36 1.19 -17.21 2.65
C LYS A 36 1.83 -16.35 1.56
N LEU A 37 1.86 -15.03 1.76
CA LEU A 37 2.41 -14.09 0.81
C LEU A 37 3.91 -13.94 1.04
N ARG A 38 4.67 -13.86 -0.05
CA ARG A 38 6.10 -13.56 0.00
C ARG A 38 6.29 -12.04 0.15
N THR A 39 5.93 -11.51 1.32
CA THR A 39 6.24 -10.13 1.68
C THR A 39 7.58 -10.07 2.41
N ASN A 40 8.32 -8.99 2.23
CA ASN A 40 9.56 -8.73 2.99
C ASN A 40 9.26 -8.00 4.31
N VAL A 41 8.03 -8.13 4.81
CA VAL A 41 7.57 -7.54 6.07
C VAL A 41 7.33 -8.67 7.04
N SER A 42 8.00 -8.67 8.18
CA SER A 42 7.74 -9.58 9.28
C SER A 42 6.68 -9.00 10.22
N GLU A 43 6.07 -9.84 11.05
CA GLU A 43 5.06 -9.39 12.03
C GLU A 43 5.61 -8.33 12.99
N SER A 44 6.88 -8.41 13.34
CA SER A 44 7.55 -7.41 14.19
C SER A 44 7.79 -6.06 13.51
N SER A 45 7.62 -5.99 12.20
CA SER A 45 7.87 -4.79 11.39
C SER A 45 6.61 -4.01 11.04
N PHE A 46 5.44 -4.41 11.53
CA PHE A 46 4.21 -3.64 11.37
C PHE A 46 3.42 -3.56 12.67
N MET A 47 2.57 -2.55 12.74
CA MET A 47 1.68 -2.32 13.87
C MET A 47 0.36 -1.72 13.39
N ILE A 48 -0.72 -2.12 14.05
CA ILE A 48 -2.04 -1.49 13.93
C ILE A 48 -2.35 -0.81 15.27
N THR A 49 -2.66 0.47 15.21
CA THR A 49 -3.03 1.27 16.38
C THR A 49 -4.47 1.76 16.21
N ARG A 50 -5.30 1.61 17.26
CA ARG A 50 -6.72 2.03 17.28
C ARG A 50 -7.60 1.43 16.16
N GLY A 51 -7.14 0.34 15.52
CA GLY A 51 -7.88 -0.33 14.45
C GLY A 51 -7.83 0.35 13.07
N ASP A 52 -7.37 1.60 12.98
CA ASP A 52 -7.41 2.39 11.74
C ASP A 52 -6.08 3.00 11.33
N SER A 53 -5.10 3.05 12.22
CA SER A 53 -3.75 3.52 11.93
C SER A 53 -2.79 2.35 11.78
N ILE A 54 -2.13 2.26 10.64
CA ILE A 54 -1.23 1.17 10.28
C ILE A 54 0.15 1.76 10.05
N GLN A 55 1.17 1.13 10.62
CA GLN A 55 2.56 1.51 10.43
C GLN A 55 3.38 0.28 10.04
N VAL A 56 4.24 0.42 9.03
CA VAL A 56 5.10 -0.67 8.52
C VAL A 56 6.52 -0.14 8.35
N GLU A 57 7.49 -0.84 8.93
CA GLU A 57 8.92 -0.60 8.75
C GLU A 57 9.50 -1.50 7.66
N LEU A 58 10.39 -0.96 6.85
CA LEU A 58 11.09 -1.66 5.78
C LEU A 58 12.57 -1.30 5.81
N GLU A 59 13.44 -2.30 5.85
CA GLU A 59 14.90 -2.13 5.77
C GLU A 59 15.38 -1.85 4.34
N ASP A 60 14.58 -2.20 3.35
CA ASP A 60 14.82 -1.91 1.94
C ASP A 60 13.75 -0.93 1.42
N ALA A 61 14.11 0.34 1.37
CA ALA A 61 13.22 1.40 0.88
C ALA A 61 12.76 1.18 -0.57
N SER A 62 13.53 0.45 -1.38
CA SER A 62 13.15 0.16 -2.77
C SER A 62 11.87 -0.66 -2.87
N LYS A 63 11.49 -1.37 -1.81
CA LYS A 63 10.25 -2.18 -1.74
C LYS A 63 9.05 -1.42 -1.18
N ALA A 64 9.25 -0.20 -0.67
CA ALA A 64 8.22 0.52 0.07
C ALA A 64 6.97 0.82 -0.78
N PHE A 65 7.14 1.20 -2.04
CA PHE A 65 6.01 1.51 -2.91
C PHE A 65 5.18 0.27 -3.27
N LYS A 66 5.83 -0.85 -3.58
CA LYS A 66 5.14 -2.13 -3.79
C LYS A 66 4.35 -2.56 -2.55
N THR A 67 4.96 -2.42 -1.36
CA THR A 67 4.32 -2.75 -0.07
C THR A 67 3.12 -1.85 0.20
N ALA A 68 3.23 -0.54 -0.09
CA ALA A 68 2.13 0.41 0.05
C ALA A 68 0.94 0.07 -0.88
N LEU A 69 1.21 -0.27 -2.14
CA LEU A 69 0.15 -0.69 -3.07
C LEU A 69 -0.46 -2.05 -2.69
N LEU A 70 0.33 -2.96 -2.12
CA LEU A 70 -0.17 -4.22 -1.59
C LEU A 70 -1.14 -3.97 -0.43
N LEU A 71 -0.78 -3.10 0.52
CA LEU A 71 -1.66 -2.68 1.62
C LEU A 71 -2.94 -2.02 1.09
N LYS A 72 -2.81 -1.06 0.15
CA LYS A 72 -3.96 -0.38 -0.44
C LYS A 72 -4.91 -1.35 -1.13
N SER A 73 -4.39 -2.26 -1.92
CA SER A 73 -5.20 -3.26 -2.62
C SER A 73 -5.80 -4.29 -1.66
N ALA A 74 -5.10 -4.65 -0.57
CA ALA A 74 -5.63 -5.51 0.48
C ALA A 74 -6.87 -4.91 1.16
N ILE A 75 -6.87 -3.60 1.40
CA ILE A 75 -8.01 -2.90 2.00
C ILE A 75 -9.10 -2.64 0.97
N ASN A 76 -8.76 -2.18 -0.24
CA ASN A 76 -9.73 -1.88 -1.27
C ASN A 76 -10.47 -3.11 -1.82
N LYS A 77 -9.94 -4.33 -1.66
CA LYS A 77 -10.64 -5.57 -2.03
C LYS A 77 -11.67 -6.05 -1.00
N ILE A 78 -11.74 -5.42 0.18
CA ILE A 78 -12.73 -5.78 1.20
C ILE A 78 -14.13 -5.50 0.67
N SER A 79 -15.03 -6.49 0.77
CA SER A 79 -16.44 -6.39 0.42
C SER A 79 -17.25 -6.48 1.69
N LEU A 80 -18.01 -5.45 1.99
CA LEU A 80 -18.97 -5.46 3.10
C LEU A 80 -20.29 -6.10 2.67
N ILE A 81 -21.06 -6.59 3.63
CA ILE A 81 -22.42 -7.14 3.36
C ILE A 81 -23.29 -6.02 2.79
N GLY A 82 -23.91 -6.27 1.64
CA GLY A 82 -24.76 -5.29 0.96
C GLY A 82 -24.03 -4.40 -0.06
N ASP A 83 -22.73 -4.54 -0.20
CA ASP A 83 -21.97 -3.78 -1.22
C ASP A 83 -22.35 -4.18 -2.65
N ASN A 84 -22.50 -3.17 -3.51
CA ASN A 84 -22.72 -3.37 -4.94
C ASN A 84 -21.50 -3.91 -5.69
N LYS A 85 -20.37 -4.20 -5.01
CA LYS A 85 -19.07 -4.63 -5.56
C LYS A 85 -18.53 -3.74 -6.70
N THR A 86 -19.10 -2.56 -6.88
CA THR A 86 -18.71 -1.63 -7.94
C THR A 86 -17.53 -0.77 -7.57
N ARG A 87 -17.42 -0.34 -6.31
CA ARG A 87 -16.30 0.45 -5.80
C ARG A 87 -15.85 -0.08 -4.45
N PRO A 88 -14.58 0.11 -4.07
CA PRO A 88 -14.13 -0.17 -2.72
C PRO A 88 -14.96 0.61 -1.70
N SER A 89 -15.48 -0.09 -0.69
CA SER A 89 -16.25 0.51 0.39
C SER A 89 -15.36 1.06 1.48
N ILE A 90 -14.14 0.52 1.58
CA ILE A 90 -13.10 0.94 2.51
C ILE A 90 -11.89 1.38 1.70
N ASP A 91 -11.36 2.54 2.02
CA ASP A 91 -10.13 3.05 1.42
C ASP A 91 -9.14 3.50 2.51
N VAL A 92 -7.88 3.60 2.14
CA VAL A 92 -6.78 3.94 3.04
C VAL A 92 -5.93 5.05 2.43
N ARG A 93 -5.52 6.00 3.27
CA ARG A 93 -4.53 7.01 2.95
C ARG A 93 -3.17 6.50 3.38
N ILE A 94 -2.17 6.58 2.53
CA ILE A 94 -0.85 5.99 2.73
C ILE A 94 0.23 7.03 2.43
N ALA A 95 1.11 7.28 3.39
CA ALA A 95 2.32 8.07 3.24
C ALA A 95 3.55 7.17 3.40
N ILE A 96 4.48 7.26 2.48
CA ILE A 96 5.77 6.59 2.52
C ILE A 96 6.84 7.62 2.85
N GLY A 97 7.55 7.43 3.95
CA GLY A 97 8.72 8.22 4.31
C GLY A 97 9.98 7.41 4.06
N ILE A 98 10.92 7.96 3.28
CA ILE A 98 12.22 7.36 3.02
C ILE A 98 13.28 8.16 3.76
N GLY A 99 14.21 7.44 4.40
CA GLY A 99 15.27 8.03 5.20
C GLY A 99 15.88 7.00 6.13
N ARG A 100 16.66 7.44 7.10
CA ARG A 100 17.22 6.55 8.13
C ARG A 100 16.20 6.32 9.23
N ILE A 101 16.08 5.06 9.66
CA ILE A 101 15.47 4.72 10.94
C ILE A 101 16.57 4.89 12.00
N GLY A 102 16.31 5.74 12.99
CA GLY A 102 17.26 6.02 14.06
C GLY A 102 17.28 4.90 15.11
N ALA A 103 16.64 5.10 16.25
CA ALA A 103 16.52 4.06 17.27
C ALA A 103 15.39 3.09 16.91
N LYS A 104 15.76 1.88 16.47
CA LYS A 104 14.82 0.78 16.27
C LYS A 104 14.43 0.22 17.63
N ARG A 105 13.16 0.22 17.98
CA ARG A 105 12.63 -0.31 19.23
C ARG A 105 11.71 -1.49 18.96
N THR A 106 11.50 -2.32 19.98
CA THR A 106 10.61 -3.49 19.89
C THR A 106 9.18 -3.09 19.51
N ASN A 107 8.77 -1.88 19.91
CA ASN A 107 7.49 -1.31 19.52
C ASN A 107 7.72 -0.25 18.43
N VAL A 108 7.17 -0.49 17.25
CA VAL A 108 7.28 0.39 16.06
C VAL A 108 6.88 1.84 16.39
N ASN A 109 5.86 2.06 17.24
CA ASN A 109 5.44 3.41 17.66
C ASN A 109 6.47 4.17 18.51
N GLU A 110 7.47 3.49 19.05
CA GLU A 110 8.53 4.09 19.87
C GLU A 110 9.81 4.33 19.07
N SER A 111 9.85 3.85 17.85
CA SER A 111 10.97 4.04 16.92
C SER A 111 10.96 5.47 16.37
N THR A 112 12.14 6.00 16.08
CA THR A 112 12.33 7.39 15.63
C THR A 112 13.28 7.43 14.43
N GLY A 113 13.24 8.52 13.69
CA GLY A 113 14.13 8.74 12.55
C GLY A 113 13.51 9.57 11.44
N GLU A 114 14.29 9.85 10.41
CA GLU A 114 13.86 10.63 9.25
C GLU A 114 12.68 9.99 8.53
N ALA A 115 12.73 8.66 8.31
CA ALA A 115 11.66 7.93 7.64
C ALA A 115 10.31 8.08 8.37
N TYR A 116 10.32 8.04 9.72
CA TYR A 116 9.14 8.28 10.54
C TYR A 116 8.62 9.71 10.44
N THR A 117 9.53 10.69 10.51
CA THR A 117 9.18 12.11 10.38
C THR A 117 8.60 12.39 9.00
N ASN A 118 9.22 11.85 7.95
CA ASN A 118 8.78 12.00 6.57
C ASN A 118 7.40 11.40 6.35
N SER A 119 7.15 10.15 6.79
CA SER A 119 5.85 9.50 6.62
C SER A 119 4.74 10.16 7.43
N GLY A 120 4.97 10.45 8.72
CA GLY A 120 3.96 11.02 9.61
C GLY A 120 3.53 12.43 9.19
N ARG A 121 4.48 13.35 8.95
CA ARG A 121 4.17 14.73 8.49
C ARG A 121 3.48 14.73 7.14
N THR A 122 3.88 13.82 6.25
CA THR A 122 3.25 13.68 4.94
C THR A 122 1.80 13.21 5.10
N LEU A 123 1.53 12.19 5.90
CA LEU A 123 0.18 11.70 6.14
C LEU A 123 -0.74 12.80 6.69
N ASP A 124 -0.24 13.60 7.66
CA ASP A 124 -1.00 14.72 8.23
C ASP A 124 -1.35 15.78 7.16
N SER A 125 -0.42 16.09 6.26
CA SER A 125 -0.64 17.05 5.19
C SER A 125 -1.64 16.56 4.14
N MET A 126 -1.66 15.25 3.85
CA MET A 126 -2.52 14.64 2.82
C MET A 126 -4.01 14.85 3.07
N LYS A 127 -4.43 14.91 4.35
CA LYS A 127 -5.84 15.17 4.72
C LYS A 127 -6.36 16.47 4.12
N LYS A 128 -5.54 17.51 4.19
CA LYS A 128 -5.88 18.85 3.66
C LYS A 128 -6.04 18.85 2.14
N TYR A 129 -5.22 18.07 1.44
CA TYR A 129 -5.17 18.05 -0.03
C TYR A 129 -5.96 16.89 -0.65
N LYS A 130 -6.71 16.12 0.18
CA LYS A 130 -7.50 14.95 -0.25
C LYS A 130 -6.68 13.91 -1.03
N ARG A 131 -5.39 13.80 -0.70
CA ARG A 131 -4.49 12.79 -1.28
C ARG A 131 -4.71 11.44 -0.59
N THR A 132 -4.48 10.37 -1.30
CA THR A 132 -4.56 8.99 -0.77
C THR A 132 -3.24 8.25 -0.82
N LEU A 133 -2.27 8.77 -1.59
CA LEU A 133 -0.93 8.20 -1.70
C LEU A 133 0.11 9.31 -1.85
N ALA A 134 1.16 9.28 -1.04
CA ALA A 134 2.27 10.22 -1.13
C ALA A 134 3.59 9.57 -0.69
N ILE A 135 4.71 10.06 -1.23
CA ILE A 135 6.06 9.64 -0.88
C ILE A 135 6.85 10.89 -0.53
N LYS A 136 7.65 10.83 0.52
CA LYS A 136 8.62 11.87 0.89
C LYS A 136 9.99 11.24 1.11
N THR A 137 10.97 11.80 0.42
CA THR A 137 12.39 11.48 0.56
C THR A 137 13.15 12.69 1.10
N ASN A 138 14.48 12.61 1.15
CA ASN A 138 15.36 13.75 1.44
C ASN A 138 15.88 14.42 0.15
N ASN A 139 15.27 14.13 -1.01
CA ASN A 139 15.61 14.70 -2.31
C ASN A 139 14.40 15.37 -2.93
N ASP A 140 14.40 16.70 -2.94
CA ASP A 140 13.24 17.49 -3.41
C ASP A 140 12.98 17.32 -4.92
N GLU A 141 13.98 17.05 -5.75
CA GLU A 141 13.81 16.78 -7.18
C GLU A 141 13.08 15.45 -7.39
N LEU A 142 13.51 14.40 -6.67
CA LEU A 142 12.85 13.10 -6.69
C LEU A 142 11.42 13.18 -6.16
N ASP A 143 11.20 13.94 -5.09
CA ASP A 143 9.85 14.15 -4.53
C ASP A 143 8.93 14.82 -5.54
N ALA A 144 9.41 15.80 -6.30
CA ALA A 144 8.62 16.48 -7.33
C ALA A 144 8.28 15.55 -8.52
N GLU A 145 9.21 14.69 -8.94
CA GLU A 145 8.97 13.64 -9.96
C GLU A 145 7.89 12.68 -9.47
N LEU A 146 8.09 12.06 -8.30
CA LEU A 146 7.18 11.10 -7.72
C LEU A 146 5.79 11.70 -7.42
N GLU A 147 5.71 12.95 -6.99
CA GLU A 147 4.44 13.63 -6.74
C GLU A 147 3.55 13.67 -7.98
N THR A 148 4.15 13.93 -9.16
CA THR A 148 3.41 13.96 -10.44
C THR A 148 2.93 12.56 -10.83
N GLU A 149 3.80 11.55 -10.74
CA GLU A 149 3.49 10.16 -11.05
C GLU A 149 2.40 9.60 -10.13
N LEU A 150 2.49 9.89 -8.83
CA LEU A 150 1.51 9.45 -7.85
C LEU A 150 0.14 10.10 -8.05
N LYS A 151 0.07 11.37 -8.47
CA LYS A 151 -1.20 12.00 -8.83
C LYS A 151 -1.87 11.30 -10.00
N LEU A 152 -1.11 10.93 -11.04
CA LEU A 152 -1.64 10.15 -12.17
C LEU A 152 -2.12 8.76 -11.72
N LEU A 153 -1.35 8.10 -10.85
CA LEU A 153 -1.74 6.82 -10.28
C LEU A 153 -3.03 6.93 -9.44
N GLU A 154 -3.18 7.99 -8.64
CA GLU A 154 -4.42 8.22 -7.86
C GLU A 154 -5.64 8.36 -8.78
N VAL A 155 -5.51 9.01 -9.95
CA VAL A 155 -6.58 9.07 -10.96
C VAL A 155 -6.94 7.67 -11.45
N ILE A 156 -5.95 6.82 -11.75
CA ILE A 156 -6.18 5.43 -12.15
C ILE A 156 -6.90 4.67 -11.02
N MET A 157 -6.40 4.75 -9.79
CA MET A 157 -6.95 4.04 -8.63
C MET A 157 -8.35 4.52 -8.25
N SER A 158 -8.69 5.79 -8.53
CA SER A 158 -10.04 6.31 -8.29
C SER A 158 -11.12 5.59 -9.11
N GLY A 159 -10.74 4.97 -10.22
CA GLY A 159 -11.59 4.13 -11.05
C GLY A 159 -11.65 2.65 -10.63
N TRP A 160 -10.92 2.25 -9.60
CA TRP A 160 -10.89 0.86 -9.18
C TRP A 160 -12.25 0.37 -8.69
N LYS A 161 -12.53 -0.87 -9.05
CA LYS A 161 -13.57 -1.70 -8.45
C LYS A 161 -12.93 -2.66 -7.46
N ILE A 162 -13.73 -3.29 -6.60
CA ILE A 162 -13.26 -4.37 -5.72
C ILE A 162 -12.49 -5.42 -6.52
N THR A 163 -13.00 -5.80 -7.70
CA THR A 163 -12.34 -6.78 -8.59
C THR A 163 -11.01 -6.28 -9.18
N SER A 164 -10.82 -4.96 -9.32
CA SER A 164 -9.53 -4.38 -9.70
C SER A 164 -8.54 -4.50 -8.55
N ALA A 165 -8.95 -4.13 -7.34
CA ALA A 165 -8.11 -4.27 -6.15
C ALA A 165 -7.73 -5.74 -5.88
N GLU A 166 -8.66 -6.69 -6.06
CA GLU A 166 -8.39 -8.12 -5.93
C GLU A 166 -7.29 -8.59 -6.88
N VAL A 167 -7.38 -8.27 -8.17
CA VAL A 167 -6.39 -8.74 -9.14
C VAL A 167 -5.02 -8.10 -8.90
N ILE A 168 -4.98 -6.81 -8.53
CA ILE A 168 -3.73 -6.11 -8.19
C ILE A 168 -3.11 -6.73 -6.94
N TYR A 169 -3.89 -6.98 -5.88
CA TYR A 169 -3.41 -7.62 -4.67
C TYR A 169 -2.70 -8.95 -4.95
N TRP A 170 -3.32 -9.85 -5.69
CA TRP A 170 -2.74 -11.16 -5.96
C TRP A 170 -1.55 -11.09 -6.94
N THR A 171 -1.57 -10.15 -7.89
CA THR A 171 -0.41 -9.89 -8.77
C THR A 171 0.78 -9.38 -7.97
N LEU A 172 0.58 -8.40 -7.08
CA LEU A 172 1.64 -7.89 -6.19
C LEU A 172 2.14 -8.94 -5.21
N SER A 173 1.27 -9.88 -4.82
CA SER A 173 1.61 -11.05 -3.98
C SER A 173 2.42 -12.11 -4.71
N GLY A 174 2.69 -11.93 -6.01
CA GLY A 174 3.54 -12.82 -6.82
C GLY A 174 2.81 -13.96 -7.53
N LEU A 175 1.47 -13.96 -7.56
CA LEU A 175 0.71 -14.94 -8.33
C LEU A 175 0.69 -14.54 -9.81
N ASN A 176 0.86 -15.52 -10.70
CA ASN A 176 0.67 -15.33 -12.13
C ASN A 176 -0.81 -15.37 -12.52
N GLU A 177 -1.14 -15.07 -13.77
CA GLU A 177 -2.53 -15.00 -14.24
C GLU A 177 -3.26 -16.34 -14.20
N ILE A 178 -2.54 -17.46 -14.34
CA ILE A 178 -3.12 -18.81 -14.26
C ILE A 178 -3.54 -19.07 -12.80
N ASP A 179 -2.65 -18.86 -11.85
CA ASP A 179 -2.92 -19.05 -10.42
C ASP A 179 -4.11 -18.19 -9.95
N ILE A 180 -4.16 -16.92 -10.41
CA ILE A 180 -5.27 -16.01 -10.08
C ILE A 180 -6.58 -16.51 -10.73
N SER A 181 -6.54 -17.00 -11.97
CA SER A 181 -7.71 -17.50 -12.68
C SER A 181 -8.32 -18.73 -11.99
N GLU A 182 -7.49 -19.65 -11.54
CA GLU A 182 -7.90 -20.84 -10.77
C GLU A 182 -8.51 -20.43 -9.43
N LYS A 183 -7.87 -19.48 -8.72
CA LYS A 183 -8.34 -18.96 -7.44
C LYS A 183 -9.73 -18.34 -7.54
N PHE A 184 -10.01 -17.59 -8.61
CA PHE A 184 -11.30 -16.92 -8.82
C PHE A 184 -12.30 -17.76 -9.63
N LYS A 185 -11.89 -18.93 -10.13
CA LYS A 185 -12.71 -19.79 -10.99
C LYS A 185 -13.26 -19.02 -12.21
N ILE A 186 -12.40 -18.24 -12.85
CA ILE A 186 -12.69 -17.49 -14.08
C ILE A 186 -11.56 -17.71 -15.09
N THR A 187 -11.76 -17.32 -16.34
CA THR A 187 -10.76 -17.52 -17.39
C THR A 187 -9.54 -16.59 -17.22
N GLN A 188 -8.36 -17.02 -17.70
CA GLN A 188 -7.17 -16.18 -17.74
C GLN A 188 -7.42 -14.88 -18.53
N SER A 189 -8.18 -14.95 -19.63
CA SER A 189 -8.58 -13.74 -20.38
C SER A 189 -9.35 -12.74 -19.52
N ALA A 190 -10.23 -13.21 -18.64
CA ALA A 190 -10.95 -12.35 -17.71
C ALA A 190 -10.00 -11.71 -16.67
N ILE A 191 -8.96 -12.42 -16.19
CA ILE A 191 -7.92 -11.86 -15.34
C ILE A 191 -7.13 -10.78 -16.08
N ASN A 192 -6.70 -11.05 -17.31
CA ASN A 192 -5.99 -10.08 -18.14
C ASN A 192 -6.82 -8.80 -18.33
N GLN A 193 -8.12 -8.93 -18.61
CA GLN A 193 -9.02 -7.79 -18.74
C GLN A 193 -9.17 -7.01 -17.42
N ARG A 194 -9.26 -7.69 -16.27
CA ARG A 194 -9.28 -7.04 -14.96
C ARG A 194 -7.98 -6.26 -14.67
N LYS A 195 -6.80 -6.83 -15.00
CA LYS A 195 -5.50 -6.16 -14.90
C LYS A 195 -5.44 -4.91 -15.77
N LYS A 196 -5.89 -4.99 -17.01
CA LYS A 196 -5.97 -3.83 -17.91
C LYS A 196 -6.88 -2.74 -17.34
N THR A 197 -8.06 -3.10 -16.88
CA THR A 197 -9.02 -2.16 -16.27
C THR A 197 -8.46 -1.54 -14.99
N ALA A 198 -7.66 -2.28 -14.21
CA ALA A 198 -6.99 -1.78 -13.01
C ALA A 198 -5.78 -0.87 -13.31
N GLY A 199 -5.36 -0.76 -14.59
CA GLY A 199 -4.23 0.06 -14.99
C GLY A 199 -2.86 -0.58 -14.75
N TRP A 200 -2.78 -1.92 -14.66
CA TRP A 200 -1.54 -2.64 -14.37
C TRP A 200 -0.40 -2.28 -15.32
N GLY A 201 -0.69 -2.08 -16.61
CA GLY A 201 0.33 -1.68 -17.59
C GLY A 201 1.01 -0.33 -17.31
N GLY A 202 0.44 0.52 -16.45
CA GLY A 202 1.09 1.74 -15.94
C GLY A 202 1.66 1.55 -14.54
N ILE A 203 1.04 0.70 -13.71
CA ILE A 203 1.47 0.44 -12.33
C ILE A 203 2.80 -0.32 -12.30
N GLU A 204 2.94 -1.37 -13.10
CA GLU A 204 4.13 -2.20 -13.13
C GLU A 204 5.41 -1.42 -13.47
N PRO A 205 5.50 -0.67 -14.59
CA PRO A 205 6.70 0.12 -14.89
C PRO A 205 6.95 1.26 -13.89
N LEU A 206 5.91 1.80 -13.26
CA LEU A 206 6.07 2.79 -12.19
C LEU A 206 6.71 2.18 -10.94
N LEU A 207 6.35 0.95 -10.57
CA LEU A 207 6.99 0.22 -9.48
C LEU A 207 8.46 -0.07 -9.79
N GLU A 208 8.77 -0.51 -11.00
CA GLU A 208 10.14 -0.78 -11.46
C GLU A 208 10.97 0.51 -11.45
N ARG A 209 10.41 1.61 -11.95
CA ARG A 209 11.07 2.91 -11.97
C ARG A 209 11.38 3.42 -10.56
N PHE A 210 10.42 3.32 -9.65
CA PHE A 210 10.63 3.68 -8.25
C PHE A 210 11.77 2.87 -7.63
N GLU A 211 11.78 1.55 -7.81
CA GLU A 211 12.83 0.67 -7.28
C GLU A 211 14.23 1.08 -7.79
N GLU A 212 14.34 1.39 -9.09
CA GLU A 212 15.59 1.89 -9.70
C GLU A 212 16.05 3.22 -9.10
N LEU A 213 15.12 4.18 -8.95
CA LEU A 213 15.45 5.52 -8.43
C LEU A 213 15.96 5.45 -6.99
N ILE A 214 15.30 4.65 -6.14
CA ILE A 214 15.70 4.50 -4.74
C ILE A 214 17.05 3.79 -4.63
N ARG A 215 17.29 2.74 -5.41
CA ARG A 215 18.59 2.04 -5.41
C ARG A 215 19.73 2.95 -5.85
N LYS A 216 19.56 3.71 -6.94
CA LYS A 216 20.56 4.69 -7.40
C LYS A 216 20.84 5.80 -6.38
N GLY A 217 19.80 6.21 -5.63
CA GLY A 217 19.95 7.19 -4.54
C GLY A 217 20.66 6.66 -3.30
N SER A 218 20.71 5.32 -3.13
CA SER A 218 21.39 4.66 -2.01
C SER A 218 22.89 4.47 -2.22
N GLU A 219 23.37 4.59 -3.47
CA GLU A 219 24.77 4.39 -3.86
C GLU A 219 25.61 5.69 -3.81
N LYS A 220 24.95 6.82 -3.55
CA LYS A 220 25.60 8.14 -3.37
C LYS A 220 25.69 8.51 -1.90
#